data_93697b53793d829fc0c85bacc6a8bf93
#
_entry.id   93697b53793d829fc0c85bacc6a8bf93
#
_cell.length_a   1.000
_cell.length_b   1.000
_cell.length_c   1.000
_cell.angle_alpha   90.00
_cell.angle_beta   90.00
_cell.angle_gamma   90.00
#
_symmetry.space_group_name_H-M   'P 1'
#
loop_
_entity.id
_entity.type
_entity.pdbx_description
1 polymer ?
#
loop_
_entity_poly.entity_id
_entity_poly.type
_entity_poly.pdbx_seq_one_letter_code
_entity_poly.pdbx_strand_id
1 'polypeptide(L)'
;MNDTTQQTYRVLARKYRPETFSELIGQDALVRTLSNALTLGRLAHAFILTGVRGIGKTSTARLLAKGLNCVGVDGNGGPTLEPCGQCEPCQAIASGRHVDVLEMDAASHTGVDDAREIIEGVGYRPVSARYKIYIIDEVHMMSKNAFNALLKTLEEPPDAVKFIFATTEIRKVPVTILSRCQRYDLRRVPAVMLADHLASICAKESIDARPEALAMIARAAEGSVRDALSLLDQAAAMTADALTPEMVADMLGRPGRSDSQMVLTAALAGDATTALTAFANAYARGAEPEMLVADLLDLIHLASMHAAGAPSDDLIDSDKQTVADLADFGIARLGRAWQ
;
A
#
# COMPACT_ATOMS: atom_id res chain seq x y z
N MET A 1 -14.69 3.48 42.15
CA MET A 1 -14.91 2.45 41.12
C MET A 1 -14.28 3.03 39.83
N ASN A 2 -13.05 2.63 39.57
CA ASN A 2 -12.34 3.06 38.35
C ASN A 2 -12.79 2.12 37.23
N ASP A 3 -13.60 2.66 36.34
CA ASP A 3 -13.98 2.01 35.08
C ASP A 3 -12.83 2.21 34.09
N THR A 4 -11.81 1.37 34.22
CA THR A 4 -10.74 1.27 33.24
C THR A 4 -11.30 0.45 32.07
N THR A 5 -11.97 1.11 31.14
CA THR A 5 -12.28 0.54 29.83
C THR A 5 -10.97 0.09 29.20
N GLN A 6 -10.66 -1.20 29.29
CA GLN A 6 -9.59 -1.84 28.52
C GLN A 6 -9.87 -1.55 27.05
N GLN A 7 -9.21 -0.56 26.49
CA GLN A 7 -9.19 -0.36 25.04
C GLN A 7 -8.55 -1.61 24.43
N THR A 8 -9.36 -2.42 23.79
CA THR A 8 -8.90 -3.59 23.05
C THR A 8 -7.84 -3.11 22.05
N TYR A 9 -6.60 -3.59 22.20
CA TYR A 9 -5.50 -3.25 21.32
C TYR A 9 -5.92 -3.45 19.85
N ARG A 10 -5.74 -2.44 19.03
CA ARG A 10 -6.00 -2.48 17.59
C ARG A 10 -4.68 -2.33 16.85
N VAL A 11 -4.36 -3.29 15.99
CA VAL A 11 -3.19 -3.25 15.09
C VAL A 11 -3.15 -1.91 14.36
N LEU A 12 -1.98 -1.25 14.32
CA LEU A 12 -1.78 0.08 13.76
C LEU A 12 -2.32 0.19 12.31
N ALA A 13 -2.09 -0.81 11.48
CA ALA A 13 -2.59 -0.86 10.11
C ALA A 13 -4.14 -0.79 10.00
N ARG A 14 -4.86 -1.14 11.07
CA ARG A 14 -6.32 -1.01 11.14
C ARG A 14 -6.75 0.30 11.79
N LYS A 15 -6.01 0.76 12.81
CA LYS A 15 -6.28 1.99 13.56
C LYS A 15 -6.08 3.22 12.66
N TYR A 16 -5.01 3.22 11.84
CA TYR A 16 -4.63 4.29 10.94
C TYR A 16 -5.05 4.07 9.49
N ARG A 17 -6.15 3.34 9.29
CA ARG A 17 -6.73 3.26 7.95
C ARG A 17 -7.28 4.62 7.55
N PRO A 18 -6.93 5.15 6.36
CA PRO A 18 -7.41 6.44 5.90
C PRO A 18 -8.95 6.55 5.94
N GLU A 19 -9.45 7.63 6.52
CA GLU A 19 -10.88 7.96 6.61
C GLU A 19 -11.29 9.04 5.62
N THR A 20 -10.31 9.78 5.06
CA THR A 20 -10.47 10.83 4.07
C THR A 20 -9.47 10.64 2.92
N PHE A 21 -9.75 11.25 1.76
CA PHE A 21 -8.82 11.20 0.63
C PHE A 21 -7.53 11.97 0.88
N SER A 22 -7.54 12.99 1.73
CA SER A 22 -6.35 13.75 2.13
C SER A 22 -5.36 12.93 2.97
N GLU A 23 -5.83 11.85 3.60
CA GLU A 23 -4.98 10.91 4.34
C GLU A 23 -4.35 9.81 3.46
N LEU A 24 -4.70 9.76 2.17
CA LEU A 24 -4.10 8.83 1.21
C LEU A 24 -2.71 9.32 0.80
N ILE A 25 -1.69 8.77 1.42
CA ILE A 25 -0.30 9.18 1.22
C ILE A 25 0.17 8.81 -0.19
N GLY A 26 0.80 9.78 -0.89
CA GLY A 26 1.43 9.56 -2.20
C GLY A 26 0.45 9.29 -3.34
N GLN A 27 -0.85 9.56 -3.16
CA GLN A 27 -1.88 9.32 -4.17
C GLN A 27 -2.51 10.61 -4.74
N ASP A 28 -1.80 11.75 -4.70
CA ASP A 28 -2.31 13.05 -5.10
C ASP A 28 -2.85 13.09 -6.54
N ALA A 29 -2.18 12.39 -7.47
CA ALA A 29 -2.61 12.32 -8.86
C ALA A 29 -3.97 11.62 -9.02
N LEU A 30 -4.19 10.54 -8.25
CA LEU A 30 -5.47 9.82 -8.19
C LEU A 30 -6.56 10.73 -7.62
N VAL A 31 -6.30 11.35 -6.48
CA VAL A 31 -7.26 12.25 -5.80
C VAL A 31 -7.66 13.38 -6.72
N ARG A 32 -6.69 14.05 -7.38
CA ARG A 32 -6.96 15.12 -8.35
C ARG A 32 -7.80 14.64 -9.53
N THR A 33 -7.53 13.46 -10.07
CA THR A 33 -8.30 12.91 -11.20
C THR A 33 -9.74 12.59 -10.80
N LEU A 34 -9.93 12.01 -9.62
CA LEU A 34 -11.27 11.75 -9.05
C LEU A 34 -12.02 13.06 -8.80
N SER A 35 -11.35 14.09 -8.27
CA SER A 35 -11.92 15.40 -8.02
C SER A 35 -12.44 16.04 -9.31
N ASN A 36 -11.64 16.01 -10.36
CA ASN A 36 -12.03 16.52 -11.67
C ASN A 36 -13.24 15.75 -12.24
N ALA A 37 -13.23 14.41 -12.16
CA ALA A 37 -14.32 13.59 -12.65
C ALA A 37 -15.63 13.89 -11.90
N LEU A 38 -15.55 14.10 -10.58
CA LEU A 38 -16.69 14.47 -9.75
C LEU A 38 -17.24 15.84 -10.12
N THR A 39 -16.37 16.85 -10.21
CA THR A 39 -16.77 18.25 -10.56
C THR A 39 -17.41 18.34 -11.93
N LEU A 40 -16.94 17.52 -12.89
CA LEU A 40 -17.49 17.47 -14.24
C LEU A 40 -18.76 16.59 -14.35
N GLY A 41 -19.20 15.95 -13.27
CA GLY A 41 -20.32 15.01 -13.30
C GLY A 41 -20.07 13.77 -14.17
N ARG A 42 -18.79 13.42 -14.43
CA ARG A 42 -18.38 12.33 -15.34
C ARG A 42 -17.87 11.12 -14.58
N LEU A 43 -18.57 10.72 -13.52
CA LEU A 43 -18.21 9.53 -12.76
C LEU A 43 -18.61 8.26 -13.52
N ALA A 44 -17.66 7.41 -13.78
CA ALA A 44 -17.88 6.12 -14.40
C ALA A 44 -18.84 5.23 -13.56
N HIS A 45 -19.44 4.25 -14.20
CA HIS A 45 -20.23 3.22 -13.52
C HIS A 45 -19.34 2.12 -12.93
N ALA A 46 -18.14 1.93 -13.47
CA ALA A 46 -17.17 0.96 -12.98
C ALA A 46 -15.76 1.57 -12.89
N PHE A 47 -15.10 1.28 -11.77
CA PHE A 47 -13.74 1.70 -11.46
C PHE A 47 -12.86 0.47 -11.28
N ILE A 48 -11.60 0.54 -11.69
CA ILE A 48 -10.61 -0.47 -11.36
C ILE A 48 -9.38 0.18 -10.73
N LEU A 49 -9.10 -0.19 -9.48
CA LEU A 49 -7.96 0.25 -8.68
C LEU A 49 -6.86 -0.80 -8.79
N THR A 50 -5.70 -0.42 -9.28
CA THR A 50 -4.57 -1.34 -9.44
C THR A 50 -3.35 -0.83 -8.69
N GLY A 51 -2.49 -1.74 -8.27
CA GLY A 51 -1.26 -1.44 -7.52
C GLY A 51 -0.87 -2.57 -6.58
N VAL A 52 0.32 -2.50 -6.00
CA VAL A 52 0.84 -3.54 -5.10
C VAL A 52 -0.05 -3.74 -3.87
N ARG A 53 0.15 -4.85 -3.17
CA ARG A 53 -0.56 -5.13 -1.93
C ARG A 53 -0.24 -4.05 -0.87
N GLY A 54 -1.22 -3.73 -0.02
CA GLY A 54 -1.02 -2.81 1.10
C GLY A 54 -0.91 -1.31 0.77
N ILE A 55 -1.05 -0.92 -0.51
CA ILE A 55 -0.92 0.48 -0.97
C ILE A 55 -2.18 1.33 -0.72
N GLY A 56 -3.27 0.72 -0.28
CA GLY A 56 -4.52 1.43 0.02
C GLY A 56 -5.65 1.25 -0.98
N LYS A 57 -5.61 0.26 -1.91
CA LYS A 57 -6.69 0.02 -2.90
C LYS A 57 -8.06 -0.13 -2.26
N THR A 58 -8.21 -1.03 -1.30
CA THR A 58 -9.48 -1.27 -0.58
C THR A 58 -9.89 -0.05 0.26
N SER A 59 -8.93 0.68 0.84
CA SER A 59 -9.22 1.95 1.54
C SER A 59 -9.76 2.99 0.57
N THR A 60 -9.13 3.16 -0.59
CA THR A 60 -9.60 4.07 -1.66
C THR A 60 -10.99 3.69 -2.16
N ALA A 61 -11.26 2.38 -2.33
CA ALA A 61 -12.59 1.89 -2.72
C ALA A 61 -13.66 2.28 -1.70
N ARG A 62 -13.38 2.10 -0.41
CA ARG A 62 -14.31 2.52 0.67
C ARG A 62 -14.46 4.03 0.76
N LEU A 63 -13.39 4.81 0.57
CA LEU A 63 -13.46 6.27 0.54
C LEU A 63 -14.33 6.75 -0.63
N LEU A 64 -14.18 6.13 -1.79
CA LEU A 64 -15.01 6.42 -2.95
C LEU A 64 -16.48 6.10 -2.68
N ALA A 65 -16.76 4.94 -2.06
CA ALA A 65 -18.12 4.58 -1.66
C ALA A 65 -18.71 5.56 -0.63
N LYS A 66 -17.91 5.98 0.37
CA LYS A 66 -18.32 7.03 1.33
C LYS A 66 -18.61 8.35 0.61
N GLY A 67 -17.73 8.77 -0.28
CA GLY A 67 -17.88 10.04 -1.01
C GLY A 67 -19.10 10.07 -1.91
N LEU A 68 -19.39 8.97 -2.62
CA LEU A 68 -20.54 8.83 -3.49
C LEU A 68 -21.87 8.86 -2.72
N ASN A 69 -21.92 8.28 -1.53
CA ASN A 69 -23.12 8.11 -0.71
C ASN A 69 -23.23 9.08 0.47
N CYS A 70 -22.24 9.95 0.69
CA CYS A 70 -22.30 10.97 1.72
C CYS A 70 -23.49 11.92 1.49
N VAL A 71 -24.27 12.17 2.54
CA VAL A 71 -25.38 13.10 2.52
C VAL A 71 -25.11 14.39 3.31
N GLY A 72 -23.84 14.57 3.75
CA GLY A 72 -23.51 15.70 4.62
C GLY A 72 -24.03 15.53 6.05
N VAL A 73 -23.69 16.46 6.92
CA VAL A 73 -24.15 16.46 8.32
C VAL A 73 -25.64 16.87 8.38
N ASP A 74 -26.09 17.70 7.46
CA ASP A 74 -27.44 18.22 7.32
C ASP A 74 -28.39 17.32 6.49
N GLY A 75 -27.87 16.22 5.92
CA GLY A 75 -28.64 15.29 5.09
C GLY A 75 -28.87 15.76 3.64
N ASN A 76 -28.38 16.94 3.24
CA ASN A 76 -28.60 17.51 1.91
C ASN A 76 -27.36 17.48 0.99
N GLY A 77 -26.25 16.88 1.45
CA GLY A 77 -25.01 16.82 0.70
C GLY A 77 -25.10 15.95 -0.56
N GLY A 78 -24.34 16.35 -1.60
CA GLY A 78 -24.14 15.60 -2.83
C GLY A 78 -22.89 14.69 -2.77
N PRO A 79 -22.56 13.96 -3.86
CA PRO A 79 -21.30 13.23 -3.99
C PRO A 79 -20.12 14.17 -3.77
N THR A 80 -19.12 13.72 -2.99
CA THR A 80 -17.95 14.52 -2.59
C THR A 80 -16.71 13.67 -2.42
N LEU A 81 -15.52 14.24 -2.56
CA LEU A 81 -14.27 13.60 -2.10
C LEU A 81 -13.95 13.93 -0.64
N GLU A 82 -14.73 14.79 0.00
CA GLU A 82 -14.61 15.10 1.42
C GLU A 82 -15.84 14.58 2.18
N PRO A 83 -15.96 13.25 2.35
CA PRO A 83 -17.09 12.69 3.09
C PRO A 83 -17.07 13.18 4.53
N CYS A 84 -18.24 13.57 5.06
CA CYS A 84 -18.33 14.19 6.39
C CYS A 84 -17.96 13.28 7.55
N GLY A 85 -17.91 11.95 7.35
CA GLY A 85 -17.60 10.96 8.39
C GLY A 85 -18.66 10.77 9.47
N GLN A 86 -19.68 11.65 9.54
CA GLN A 86 -20.64 11.70 10.63
C GLN A 86 -22.04 11.23 10.23
N CYS A 87 -22.44 11.39 8.97
CA CYS A 87 -23.76 10.94 8.52
C CYS A 87 -23.85 9.40 8.55
N GLU A 88 -25.08 8.89 8.62
CA GLU A 88 -25.34 7.44 8.72
C GLU A 88 -24.62 6.64 7.61
N PRO A 89 -24.71 6.99 6.30
CA PRO A 89 -23.98 6.27 5.26
C PRO A 89 -22.46 6.26 5.50
N CYS A 90 -21.84 7.38 5.92
CA CYS A 90 -20.42 7.43 6.19
C CYS A 90 -20.00 6.46 7.31
N GLN A 91 -20.75 6.41 8.41
CA GLN A 91 -20.47 5.55 9.55
C GLN A 91 -20.73 4.07 9.22
N ALA A 92 -21.84 3.77 8.54
CA ALA A 92 -22.18 2.42 8.13
C ALA A 92 -21.16 1.84 7.14
N ILE A 93 -20.71 2.65 6.15
CA ILE A 93 -19.68 2.23 5.19
C ILE A 93 -18.33 2.03 5.88
N ALA A 94 -17.92 2.94 6.78
CA ALA A 94 -16.67 2.81 7.52
C ALA A 94 -16.61 1.51 8.36
N SER A 95 -17.76 1.12 8.92
CA SER A 95 -17.90 -0.12 9.71
C SER A 95 -18.19 -1.36 8.86
N GLY A 96 -18.34 -1.24 7.53
CA GLY A 96 -18.64 -2.36 6.61
C GLY A 96 -20.04 -2.95 6.80
N ARG A 97 -21.03 -2.15 7.24
CA ARG A 97 -22.40 -2.59 7.55
C ARG A 97 -23.49 -1.93 6.72
N HIS A 98 -23.11 -1.15 5.71
CA HIS A 98 -24.08 -0.45 4.88
C HIS A 98 -24.76 -1.42 3.90
N VAL A 99 -26.10 -1.46 3.91
CA VAL A 99 -26.91 -2.41 3.10
C VAL A 99 -26.73 -2.24 1.57
N ASP A 100 -26.43 -1.01 1.12
CA ASP A 100 -26.23 -0.71 -0.30
C ASP A 100 -24.76 -0.67 -0.70
N VAL A 101 -23.81 -0.99 0.20
CA VAL A 101 -22.39 -1.07 -0.10
C VAL A 101 -21.90 -2.48 0.27
N LEU A 102 -21.82 -3.32 -0.74
CA LEU A 102 -21.41 -4.71 -0.58
C LEU A 102 -19.91 -4.84 -0.91
N GLU A 103 -19.16 -5.31 0.05
CA GLU A 103 -17.72 -5.57 -0.11
C GLU A 103 -17.47 -7.08 -0.06
N MET A 104 -16.80 -7.59 -1.07
CA MET A 104 -16.40 -8.99 -1.15
C MET A 104 -14.95 -9.12 -1.57
N ASP A 105 -14.29 -10.15 -1.06
CA ASP A 105 -12.96 -10.55 -1.47
C ASP A 105 -13.09 -11.72 -2.47
N ALA A 106 -12.65 -11.49 -3.71
CA ALA A 106 -12.72 -12.51 -4.76
C ALA A 106 -11.82 -13.72 -4.48
N ALA A 107 -10.86 -13.64 -3.55
CA ALA A 107 -10.10 -14.80 -3.10
C ALA A 107 -10.97 -15.83 -2.35
N SER A 108 -12.01 -15.37 -1.65
CA SER A 108 -12.97 -16.21 -0.93
C SER A 108 -14.23 -16.53 -1.75
N HIS A 109 -14.52 -15.72 -2.77
CA HIS A 109 -15.73 -15.76 -3.58
C HIS A 109 -15.38 -15.79 -5.08
N THR A 110 -14.87 -16.94 -5.55
CA THR A 110 -14.32 -17.09 -6.92
C THR A 110 -15.35 -17.62 -7.93
N GLY A 111 -16.50 -18.07 -7.44
CA GLY A 111 -17.49 -18.85 -8.17
C GLY A 111 -18.38 -18.04 -9.10
N VAL A 112 -19.04 -18.76 -10.01
CA VAL A 112 -20.08 -18.18 -10.89
C VAL A 112 -21.32 -17.83 -10.07
N ASP A 113 -21.58 -18.58 -9.01
CA ASP A 113 -22.76 -18.37 -8.17
C ASP A 113 -22.63 -17.08 -7.35
N ASP A 114 -21.42 -16.75 -6.87
CA ASP A 114 -21.14 -15.45 -6.23
C ASP A 114 -21.39 -14.28 -7.21
N ALA A 115 -20.94 -14.43 -8.46
CA ALA A 115 -21.21 -13.43 -9.50
C ALA A 115 -22.70 -13.31 -9.83
N ARG A 116 -23.46 -14.41 -9.81
CA ARG A 116 -24.92 -14.40 -10.02
C ARG A 116 -25.65 -13.67 -8.91
N GLU A 117 -25.25 -13.87 -7.65
CA GLU A 117 -25.82 -13.16 -6.52
C GLU A 117 -25.66 -11.64 -6.67
N ILE A 118 -24.47 -11.19 -7.13
CA ILE A 118 -24.22 -9.78 -7.46
C ILE A 118 -25.20 -9.33 -8.56
N ILE A 119 -25.32 -10.07 -9.67
CA ILE A 119 -26.15 -9.71 -10.83
C ILE A 119 -27.63 -9.62 -10.45
N GLU A 120 -28.13 -10.57 -9.67
CA GLU A 120 -29.48 -10.54 -9.13
C GLU A 120 -29.69 -9.31 -8.25
N GLY A 121 -28.71 -9.02 -7.39
CA GLY A 121 -28.72 -7.84 -6.53
C GLY A 121 -28.71 -6.50 -7.28
N VAL A 122 -28.04 -6.43 -8.45
CA VAL A 122 -27.94 -5.22 -9.27
C VAL A 122 -29.31 -4.76 -9.80
N GLY A 123 -30.25 -5.70 -10.05
CA GLY A 123 -31.60 -5.39 -10.53
C GLY A 123 -32.44 -4.58 -9.55
N TYR A 124 -32.07 -4.53 -8.27
CA TYR A 124 -32.81 -3.81 -7.24
C TYR A 124 -32.21 -2.44 -6.99
N ARG A 125 -33.08 -1.43 -6.84
CA ARG A 125 -32.66 -0.07 -6.47
C ARG A 125 -32.01 -0.04 -5.08
N PRO A 126 -31.11 0.94 -4.81
CA PRO A 126 -30.62 1.17 -3.46
C PRO A 126 -31.76 1.35 -2.47
N VAL A 127 -31.58 0.82 -1.25
CA VAL A 127 -32.60 0.87 -0.17
C VAL A 127 -32.56 2.24 0.54
N SER A 128 -31.36 2.73 0.86
CA SER A 128 -31.18 3.94 1.66
C SER A 128 -30.13 4.90 1.08
N ALA A 129 -29.21 4.40 0.25
CA ALA A 129 -28.13 5.21 -0.31
C ALA A 129 -28.50 5.78 -1.69
N ARG A 130 -27.67 6.71 -2.17
CA ARG A 130 -27.76 7.27 -3.53
C ARG A 130 -27.36 6.24 -4.58
N TYR A 131 -26.31 5.48 -4.29
CA TYR A 131 -25.78 4.44 -5.16
C TYR A 131 -25.65 3.10 -4.42
N LYS A 132 -26.02 2.03 -5.11
CA LYS A 132 -25.66 0.68 -4.72
C LYS A 132 -24.27 0.38 -5.25
N ILE A 133 -23.35 0.07 -4.35
CA ILE A 133 -21.92 -0.03 -4.67
C ILE A 133 -21.45 -1.45 -4.36
N TYR A 134 -20.79 -2.07 -5.34
CA TYR A 134 -20.13 -3.35 -5.21
C TYR A 134 -18.62 -3.14 -5.22
N ILE A 135 -17.97 -3.40 -4.10
CA ILE A 135 -16.52 -3.39 -3.96
C ILE A 135 -16.05 -4.83 -4.05
N ILE A 136 -15.26 -5.15 -5.09
CA ILE A 136 -14.72 -6.48 -5.31
C ILE A 136 -13.20 -6.40 -5.23
N ASP A 137 -12.65 -6.88 -4.09
CA ASP A 137 -11.21 -6.89 -3.87
C ASP A 137 -10.59 -8.13 -4.49
N GLU A 138 -9.32 -8.01 -4.90
CA GLU A 138 -8.53 -9.03 -5.61
C GLU A 138 -9.30 -9.67 -6.77
N VAL A 139 -10.00 -8.83 -7.56
CA VAL A 139 -10.91 -9.26 -8.63
C VAL A 139 -10.28 -10.23 -9.63
N HIS A 140 -8.95 -10.23 -9.80
CA HIS A 140 -8.22 -11.16 -10.66
C HIS A 140 -8.34 -12.64 -10.23
N MET A 141 -8.82 -12.90 -9.00
CA MET A 141 -9.09 -14.26 -8.50
C MET A 141 -10.43 -14.82 -8.98
N MET A 142 -11.30 -13.99 -9.57
CA MET A 142 -12.56 -14.46 -10.13
C MET A 142 -12.35 -15.39 -11.32
N SER A 143 -13.21 -16.40 -11.46
CA SER A 143 -13.20 -17.30 -12.60
C SER A 143 -13.58 -16.57 -13.90
N LYS A 144 -13.14 -17.09 -15.05
CA LYS A 144 -13.51 -16.55 -16.37
C LYS A 144 -15.03 -16.51 -16.56
N ASN A 145 -15.75 -17.52 -16.04
CA ASN A 145 -17.20 -17.60 -16.15
C ASN A 145 -17.89 -16.54 -15.28
N ALA A 146 -17.33 -16.22 -14.09
CA ALA A 146 -17.80 -15.14 -13.25
C ALA A 146 -17.62 -13.76 -13.91
N PHE A 147 -16.46 -13.52 -14.54
CA PHE A 147 -16.25 -12.31 -15.36
C PHE A 147 -17.24 -12.20 -16.51
N ASN A 148 -17.47 -13.29 -17.25
CA ASN A 148 -18.42 -13.30 -18.38
C ASN A 148 -19.86 -12.99 -17.93
N ALA A 149 -20.26 -13.47 -16.75
CA ALA A 149 -21.57 -13.18 -16.19
C ALA A 149 -21.74 -11.66 -15.88
N LEU A 150 -20.68 -10.98 -15.44
CA LEU A 150 -20.72 -9.53 -15.15
C LEU A 150 -20.71 -8.64 -16.40
N LEU A 151 -20.30 -9.15 -17.57
CA LEU A 151 -20.13 -8.33 -18.78
C LEU A 151 -21.40 -7.58 -19.17
N LYS A 152 -22.55 -8.25 -19.21
CA LYS A 152 -23.82 -7.63 -19.58
C LYS A 152 -24.17 -6.46 -18.65
N THR A 153 -23.96 -6.65 -17.35
CA THR A 153 -24.23 -5.59 -16.34
C THR A 153 -23.25 -4.43 -16.46
N LEU A 154 -22.01 -4.68 -16.87
CA LEU A 154 -21.02 -3.62 -17.11
C LEU A 154 -21.23 -2.90 -18.44
N GLU A 155 -21.88 -3.53 -19.43
CA GLU A 155 -22.27 -2.92 -20.70
C GLU A 155 -23.48 -2.02 -20.56
N GLU A 156 -24.49 -2.45 -19.80
CA GLU A 156 -25.74 -1.78 -19.58
C GLU A 156 -26.01 -1.65 -18.07
N PRO A 157 -25.20 -0.85 -17.36
CA PRO A 157 -25.34 -0.71 -15.91
C PRO A 157 -26.59 0.09 -15.55
N PRO A 158 -27.35 -0.30 -14.52
CA PRO A 158 -28.39 0.57 -13.97
C PRO A 158 -27.80 1.88 -13.41
N ASP A 159 -28.49 2.98 -13.57
CA ASP A 159 -28.01 4.34 -13.24
C ASP A 159 -27.50 4.49 -11.80
N ALA A 160 -28.15 3.81 -10.85
CA ALA A 160 -27.83 3.91 -9.43
C ALA A 160 -26.82 2.85 -8.96
N VAL A 161 -26.17 2.10 -9.86
CA VAL A 161 -25.20 1.04 -9.50
C VAL A 161 -23.80 1.47 -9.87
N LYS A 162 -22.85 1.20 -8.97
CA LYS A 162 -21.41 1.43 -9.18
C LYS A 162 -20.62 0.18 -8.82
N PHE A 163 -19.61 -0.12 -9.63
CA PHE A 163 -18.63 -1.17 -9.35
C PHE A 163 -17.27 -0.56 -9.03
N ILE A 164 -16.60 -1.10 -8.02
CA ILE A 164 -15.25 -0.70 -7.66
C ILE A 164 -14.43 -2.00 -7.52
N PHE A 165 -13.67 -2.31 -8.54
CA PHE A 165 -12.74 -3.43 -8.55
C PHE A 165 -11.39 -3.02 -7.98
N ALA A 166 -10.75 -3.90 -7.22
CA ALA A 166 -9.37 -3.74 -6.80
C ALA A 166 -8.56 -4.97 -7.20
N THR A 167 -7.32 -4.78 -7.64
CA THR A 167 -6.44 -5.88 -8.04
C THR A 167 -4.97 -5.56 -7.83
N THR A 168 -4.20 -6.57 -7.47
CA THR A 168 -2.74 -6.54 -7.50
C THR A 168 -2.20 -6.95 -8.86
N GLU A 169 -2.98 -7.68 -9.68
CA GLU A 169 -2.55 -8.28 -10.93
C GLU A 169 -3.47 -7.90 -12.10
N ILE A 170 -3.32 -6.66 -12.59
CA ILE A 170 -4.15 -6.14 -13.70
C ILE A 170 -4.09 -7.01 -14.96
N ARG A 171 -2.94 -7.68 -15.21
CA ARG A 171 -2.75 -8.54 -16.40
C ARG A 171 -3.62 -9.79 -16.40
N LYS A 172 -4.12 -10.22 -15.24
CA LYS A 172 -5.04 -11.37 -15.10
C LYS A 172 -6.50 -10.99 -15.33
N VAL A 173 -6.83 -9.69 -15.31
CA VAL A 173 -8.19 -9.21 -15.56
C VAL A 173 -8.47 -9.17 -17.06
N PRO A 174 -9.58 -9.74 -17.56
CA PRO A 174 -9.91 -9.74 -18.98
C PRO A 174 -10.01 -8.32 -19.56
N VAL A 175 -9.49 -8.14 -20.77
CA VAL A 175 -9.53 -6.85 -21.49
C VAL A 175 -10.97 -6.36 -21.69
N THR A 176 -11.93 -7.27 -21.84
CA THR A 176 -13.37 -6.98 -21.95
C THR A 176 -13.94 -6.28 -20.72
N ILE A 177 -13.41 -6.57 -19.53
CA ILE A 177 -13.75 -5.88 -18.27
C ILE A 177 -13.01 -4.54 -18.21
N LEU A 178 -11.70 -4.54 -18.50
CA LEU A 178 -10.87 -3.35 -18.43
C LEU A 178 -11.38 -2.22 -19.33
N SER A 179 -11.87 -2.55 -20.53
CA SER A 179 -12.39 -1.56 -21.49
C SER A 179 -13.66 -0.85 -21.02
N ARG A 180 -14.34 -1.38 -19.99
CA ARG A 180 -15.59 -0.84 -19.42
C ARG A 180 -15.37 -0.17 -18.07
N CYS A 181 -14.12 -0.21 -17.56
CA CYS A 181 -13.76 0.37 -16.28
C CYS A 181 -12.88 1.60 -16.44
N GLN A 182 -13.11 2.60 -15.62
CA GLN A 182 -12.15 3.69 -15.46
C GLN A 182 -11.02 3.19 -14.55
N ARG A 183 -9.80 3.16 -15.11
CA ARG A 183 -8.61 2.65 -14.43
C ARG A 183 -7.93 3.74 -13.61
N TYR A 184 -7.51 3.37 -12.40
CA TYR A 184 -6.70 4.17 -11.50
C TYR A 184 -5.54 3.33 -10.97
N ASP A 185 -4.33 3.78 -11.24
CA ASP A 185 -3.09 3.11 -10.80
C ASP A 185 -2.58 3.78 -9.53
N LEU A 186 -2.65 3.08 -8.40
CA LEU A 186 -2.06 3.53 -7.15
C LEU A 186 -0.55 3.28 -7.20
N ARG A 187 0.20 4.29 -6.78
CA ARG A 187 1.67 4.26 -6.82
C ARG A 187 2.24 3.79 -5.49
N ARG A 188 3.39 3.13 -5.54
CA ARG A 188 4.19 2.86 -4.33
C ARG A 188 4.52 4.18 -3.65
N VAL A 189 4.46 4.19 -2.33
CA VAL A 189 4.82 5.37 -1.55
C VAL A 189 6.34 5.40 -1.42
N PRO A 190 7.02 6.53 -1.74
CA PRO A 190 8.45 6.68 -1.54
C PRO A 190 8.85 6.42 -0.08
N ALA A 191 10.02 5.81 0.13
CA ALA A 191 10.49 5.42 1.47
C ALA A 191 10.61 6.63 2.42
N VAL A 192 11.02 7.79 1.91
CA VAL A 192 11.10 9.03 2.70
C VAL A 192 9.73 9.45 3.22
N MET A 193 8.74 9.52 2.32
CA MET A 193 7.36 9.88 2.69
C MET A 193 6.74 8.85 3.66
N LEU A 194 7.10 7.58 3.50
CA LEU A 194 6.64 6.52 4.38
C LEU A 194 7.27 6.63 5.78
N ALA A 195 8.57 6.96 5.87
CA ALA A 195 9.27 7.22 7.14
C ALA A 195 8.66 8.41 7.89
N ASP A 196 8.36 9.52 7.19
CA ASP A 196 7.69 10.69 7.77
C ASP A 196 6.30 10.33 8.32
N HIS A 197 5.56 9.51 7.58
CA HIS A 197 4.27 9.02 8.03
C HIS A 197 4.39 8.16 9.29
N LEU A 198 5.35 7.22 9.33
CA LEU A 198 5.61 6.41 10.51
C LEU A 198 6.00 7.28 11.71
N ALA A 199 6.84 8.30 11.52
CA ALA A 199 7.21 9.26 12.57
C ALA A 199 5.97 10.00 13.14
N SER A 200 5.04 10.41 12.27
CA SER A 200 3.79 11.05 12.70
C SER A 200 2.91 10.11 13.54
N ILE A 201 2.92 8.81 13.21
CA ILE A 201 2.16 7.80 13.97
C ILE A 201 2.85 7.49 15.29
N CYS A 202 4.18 7.36 15.32
CA CYS A 202 4.96 7.20 16.55
C CYS A 202 4.66 8.32 17.55
N ALA A 203 4.61 9.56 17.07
CA ALA A 203 4.24 10.71 17.92
C ALA A 203 2.83 10.60 18.50
N LYS A 204 1.84 10.10 17.72
CA LYS A 204 0.46 9.90 18.19
C LYS A 204 0.31 8.73 19.16
N GLU A 205 1.11 7.68 19.00
CA GLU A 205 1.09 6.48 19.84
C GLU A 205 2.07 6.54 21.01
N SER A 206 2.84 7.65 21.14
CA SER A 206 3.89 7.79 22.14
C SER A 206 4.96 6.67 22.06
N ILE A 207 5.27 6.25 20.84
CA ILE A 207 6.35 5.31 20.54
C ILE A 207 7.62 6.13 20.35
N ASP A 208 8.62 5.89 21.19
CA ASP A 208 9.95 6.49 20.98
C ASP A 208 10.68 5.68 19.91
N ALA A 209 11.06 6.30 18.80
CA ALA A 209 11.70 5.63 17.67
C ALA A 209 12.75 6.53 17.02
N ARG A 210 13.93 5.99 16.78
CA ARG A 210 14.99 6.71 16.06
C ARG A 210 14.63 6.84 14.57
N PRO A 211 14.92 7.98 13.93
CA PRO A 211 14.62 8.20 12.51
C PRO A 211 15.20 7.10 11.60
N GLU A 212 16.40 6.60 11.91
CA GLU A 212 17.07 5.56 11.15
C GLU A 212 16.31 4.21 11.22
N ALA A 213 15.71 3.89 12.38
CA ALA A 213 14.87 2.72 12.56
C ALA A 213 13.60 2.81 11.71
N LEU A 214 12.94 3.97 11.72
CA LEU A 214 11.75 4.21 10.88
C LEU A 214 12.09 4.16 9.39
N ALA A 215 13.24 4.67 9.01
CA ALA A 215 13.76 4.60 7.66
C ALA A 215 13.99 3.14 7.21
N MET A 216 14.49 2.27 8.08
CA MET A 216 14.65 0.84 7.80
C MET A 216 13.30 0.15 7.60
N ILE A 217 12.31 0.42 8.45
CA ILE A 217 10.95 -0.11 8.31
C ILE A 217 10.33 0.37 6.99
N ALA A 218 10.48 1.65 6.65
CA ALA A 218 9.94 2.23 5.42
C ALA A 218 10.51 1.56 4.17
N ARG A 219 11.82 1.25 4.15
CA ARG A 219 12.46 0.50 3.06
C ARG A 219 11.96 -0.95 3.00
N ALA A 220 11.90 -1.62 4.14
CA ALA A 220 11.43 -3.00 4.21
C ALA A 220 9.99 -3.17 3.73
N ALA A 221 9.17 -2.14 3.87
CA ALA A 221 7.78 -2.13 3.43
C ALA A 221 7.60 -1.93 1.92
N GLU A 222 8.66 -1.64 1.14
CA GLU A 222 8.64 -1.52 -0.33
C GLU A 222 7.51 -0.65 -0.89
N GLY A 223 7.19 0.44 -0.19
CA GLY A 223 6.13 1.38 -0.58
C GLY A 223 4.71 0.95 -0.19
N SER A 224 4.54 -0.12 0.59
CA SER A 224 3.28 -0.56 1.17
C SER A 224 3.04 0.10 2.52
N VAL A 225 2.03 0.95 2.62
CA VAL A 225 1.66 1.60 3.90
C VAL A 225 1.22 0.58 4.95
N ARG A 226 0.46 -0.45 4.52
CA ARG A 226 -0.03 -1.50 5.44
C ARG A 226 1.12 -2.30 6.04
N ASP A 227 2.10 -2.68 5.21
CA ASP A 227 3.22 -3.49 5.67
C ASP A 227 4.15 -2.66 6.56
N ALA A 228 4.36 -1.37 6.24
CA ALA A 228 5.10 -0.43 7.09
C ALA A 228 4.47 -0.32 8.50
N LEU A 229 3.16 -0.16 8.57
CA LEU A 229 2.44 -0.08 9.85
C LEU A 229 2.47 -1.41 10.61
N SER A 230 2.41 -2.53 9.91
CA SER A 230 2.50 -3.86 10.53
C SER A 230 3.91 -4.13 11.07
N LEU A 231 4.96 -3.72 10.35
CA LEU A 231 6.34 -3.81 10.81
C LEU A 231 6.60 -2.88 12.00
N LEU A 232 6.07 -1.65 11.96
CA LEU A 232 6.17 -0.74 13.11
C LEU A 232 5.50 -1.32 14.35
N ASP A 233 4.34 -1.94 14.19
CA ASP A 233 3.58 -2.58 15.25
C ASP A 233 4.35 -3.74 15.90
N GLN A 234 4.97 -4.57 15.06
CA GLN A 234 5.84 -5.66 15.52
C GLN A 234 7.07 -5.12 16.25
N ALA A 235 7.75 -4.11 15.69
CA ALA A 235 8.93 -3.50 16.29
C ALA A 235 8.60 -2.86 17.65
N ALA A 236 7.49 -2.13 17.74
CA ALA A 236 7.02 -1.52 18.99
C ALA A 236 6.66 -2.55 20.07
N ALA A 237 6.24 -3.76 19.68
CA ALA A 237 5.97 -4.84 20.63
C ALA A 237 7.23 -5.49 21.21
N MET A 238 8.40 -5.27 20.61
CA MET A 238 9.67 -5.88 21.06
C MET A 238 10.36 -5.11 22.19
N THR A 239 10.02 -3.85 22.37
CA THR A 239 10.68 -3.00 23.36
C THR A 239 9.72 -2.04 24.05
N ALA A 240 10.02 -1.75 25.33
CA ALA A 240 9.39 -0.66 26.06
C ALA A 240 10.21 0.64 25.96
N ASP A 241 11.46 0.55 25.49
CA ASP A 241 12.38 1.65 25.30
C ASP A 241 12.34 2.15 23.84
N ALA A 242 13.25 3.07 23.52
CA ALA A 242 13.37 3.63 22.17
C ALA A 242 13.66 2.54 21.12
N LEU A 243 12.92 2.55 20.02
CA LEU A 243 13.14 1.68 18.89
C LEU A 243 14.43 2.07 18.15
N THR A 244 15.42 1.17 18.12
CA THR A 244 16.71 1.41 17.49
C THR A 244 16.86 0.69 16.15
N PRO A 245 17.79 1.11 15.27
CA PRO A 245 18.06 0.43 14.00
C PRO A 245 18.48 -1.03 14.18
N GLU A 246 19.23 -1.34 15.24
CA GLU A 246 19.71 -2.70 15.53
C GLU A 246 18.54 -3.63 15.82
N MET A 247 17.58 -3.19 16.62
CA MET A 247 16.37 -3.97 16.94
C MET A 247 15.53 -4.23 15.70
N VAL A 248 15.40 -3.23 14.82
CA VAL A 248 14.67 -3.39 13.55
C VAL A 248 15.41 -4.36 12.62
N ALA A 249 16.75 -4.29 12.56
CA ALA A 249 17.56 -5.22 11.77
C ALA A 249 17.36 -6.66 12.24
N ASP A 250 17.44 -6.89 13.55
CA ASP A 250 17.21 -8.21 14.16
C ASP A 250 15.79 -8.73 13.86
N MET A 251 14.78 -7.87 14.00
CA MET A 251 13.38 -8.23 13.71
C MET A 251 13.17 -8.64 12.24
N LEU A 252 13.81 -7.92 11.33
CA LEU A 252 13.69 -8.18 9.89
C LEU A 252 14.52 -9.38 9.44
N GLY A 253 15.36 -9.96 10.31
CA GLY A 253 16.34 -11.00 9.92
C GLY A 253 17.33 -10.49 8.86
N ARG A 254 17.42 -9.17 8.72
CA ARG A 254 18.33 -8.54 7.77
C ARG A 254 19.68 -8.33 8.43
N PRO A 255 20.78 -8.68 7.74
CA PRO A 255 22.09 -8.18 8.15
C PRO A 255 22.00 -6.65 8.26
N GLY A 256 22.68 -6.07 9.23
CA GLY A 256 22.78 -4.61 9.27
C GLY A 256 23.28 -4.13 7.89
N ARG A 257 22.74 -3.03 7.38
CA ARG A 257 23.16 -2.48 6.07
C ARG A 257 24.66 -2.26 6.00
N SER A 258 25.33 -2.09 7.14
CA SER A 258 26.78 -2.10 7.30
C SER A 258 27.44 -3.41 6.84
N ASP A 259 26.79 -4.56 7.04
CA ASP A 259 27.32 -5.86 6.63
C ASP A 259 27.26 -6.00 5.12
N SER A 260 26.11 -5.68 4.51
CA SER A 260 25.92 -5.69 3.05
C SER A 260 26.86 -4.67 2.38
N GLN A 261 27.02 -3.49 2.97
CA GLN A 261 27.98 -2.49 2.50
C GLN A 261 29.43 -3.02 2.56
N MET A 262 29.83 -3.64 3.67
CA MET A 262 31.17 -4.19 3.84
C MET A 262 31.45 -5.30 2.82
N VAL A 263 30.50 -6.22 2.61
CA VAL A 263 30.60 -7.28 1.60
C VAL A 263 30.76 -6.67 0.21
N LEU A 264 29.91 -5.70 -0.15
CA LEU A 264 29.93 -5.09 -1.47
C LEU A 264 31.19 -4.26 -1.71
N THR A 265 31.60 -3.45 -0.75
CA THR A 265 32.83 -2.64 -0.86
C THR A 265 34.06 -3.51 -1.05
N ALA A 266 34.20 -4.59 -0.27
CA ALA A 266 35.31 -5.53 -0.42
C ALA A 266 35.26 -6.27 -1.76
N ALA A 267 34.07 -6.69 -2.20
CA ALA A 267 33.91 -7.36 -3.51
C ALA A 267 34.25 -6.40 -4.67
N LEU A 268 33.79 -5.16 -4.62
CA LEU A 268 34.13 -4.14 -5.63
C LEU A 268 35.61 -3.75 -5.61
N ALA A 269 36.24 -3.77 -4.45
CA ALA A 269 37.70 -3.57 -4.32
C ALA A 269 38.52 -4.73 -4.86
N GLY A 270 37.93 -5.93 -5.05
CA GLY A 270 38.61 -7.18 -5.46
C GLY A 270 39.20 -7.95 -4.28
N ASP A 271 38.86 -7.59 -3.05
CA ASP A 271 39.29 -8.30 -1.84
C ASP A 271 38.31 -9.44 -1.50
N ALA A 272 38.48 -10.56 -2.14
CA ALA A 272 37.62 -11.74 -1.96
C ALA A 272 37.66 -12.28 -0.51
N THR A 273 38.80 -12.18 0.17
CA THR A 273 38.96 -12.68 1.53
C THR A 273 38.09 -11.89 2.51
N THR A 274 38.17 -10.56 2.45
CA THR A 274 37.39 -9.70 3.30
C THR A 274 35.88 -9.82 2.97
N ALA A 275 35.51 -9.90 1.69
CA ALA A 275 34.12 -10.08 1.26
C ALA A 275 33.53 -11.39 1.81
N LEU A 276 34.23 -12.53 1.67
CA LEU A 276 33.76 -13.83 2.17
C LEU A 276 33.70 -13.87 3.70
N THR A 277 34.67 -13.24 4.38
CA THR A 277 34.66 -13.15 5.84
C THR A 277 33.47 -12.31 6.34
N ALA A 278 33.22 -11.17 5.72
CA ALA A 278 32.04 -10.31 6.04
C ALA A 278 30.74 -11.07 5.82
N PHE A 279 30.61 -11.78 4.70
CA PHE A 279 29.45 -12.62 4.41
C PHE A 279 29.27 -13.72 5.47
N ALA A 280 30.34 -14.46 5.81
CA ALA A 280 30.29 -15.52 6.82
C ALA A 280 29.86 -14.98 8.21
N ASN A 281 30.35 -13.80 8.58
CA ASN A 281 29.99 -13.15 9.82
C ASN A 281 28.51 -12.70 9.83
N ALA A 282 27.99 -12.18 8.71
CA ALA A 282 26.58 -11.84 8.57
C ALA A 282 25.69 -13.10 8.70
N TYR A 283 26.08 -14.17 8.00
CA TYR A 283 25.38 -15.46 8.07
C TYR A 283 25.39 -16.07 9.49
N ALA A 284 26.52 -16.01 10.19
CA ALA A 284 26.61 -16.48 11.57
C ALA A 284 25.73 -15.70 12.56
N ARG A 285 25.40 -14.44 12.25
CA ARG A 285 24.44 -13.62 13.01
C ARG A 285 22.98 -13.85 12.60
N GLY A 286 22.71 -14.81 11.72
CA GLY A 286 21.35 -15.18 11.30
C GLY A 286 20.84 -14.47 10.05
N ALA A 287 21.71 -13.80 9.29
CA ALA A 287 21.32 -13.20 8.01
C ALA A 287 20.97 -14.29 6.98
N GLU A 288 19.78 -14.18 6.39
CA GLU A 288 19.39 -15.05 5.28
C GLU A 288 20.16 -14.66 4.00
N PRO A 289 20.81 -15.60 3.30
CA PRO A 289 21.60 -15.32 2.10
C PRO A 289 20.80 -14.60 1.00
N GLU A 290 19.54 -14.96 0.81
CA GLU A 290 18.65 -14.33 -0.18
C GLU A 290 18.42 -12.85 0.13
N MET A 291 18.25 -12.52 1.41
CA MET A 291 18.06 -11.12 1.85
C MET A 291 19.35 -10.32 1.67
N LEU A 292 20.50 -10.92 1.99
CA LEU A 292 21.78 -10.27 1.78
C LEU A 292 22.03 -9.97 0.29
N VAL A 293 21.74 -10.93 -0.60
CA VAL A 293 21.86 -10.72 -2.05
C VAL A 293 20.89 -9.62 -2.52
N ALA A 294 19.67 -9.60 -2.03
CA ALA A 294 18.71 -8.55 -2.37
C ALA A 294 19.22 -7.15 -1.95
N ASP A 295 19.78 -7.02 -0.75
CA ASP A 295 20.38 -5.77 -0.27
C ASP A 295 21.62 -5.36 -1.10
N LEU A 296 22.46 -6.32 -1.52
CA LEU A 296 23.60 -6.04 -2.40
C LEU A 296 23.13 -5.52 -3.77
N LEU A 297 22.12 -6.14 -4.36
CA LEU A 297 21.52 -5.69 -5.64
C LEU A 297 20.92 -4.30 -5.51
N ASP A 298 20.21 -3.99 -4.43
CA ASP A 298 19.67 -2.68 -4.18
C ASP A 298 20.76 -1.62 -4.06
N LEU A 299 21.82 -1.89 -3.30
CA LEU A 299 22.98 -0.99 -3.17
C LEU A 299 23.68 -0.76 -4.52
N ILE A 300 23.89 -1.80 -5.32
CA ILE A 300 24.48 -1.67 -6.67
C ILE A 300 23.59 -0.82 -7.57
N HIS A 301 22.28 -1.02 -7.52
CA HIS A 301 21.33 -0.23 -8.30
C HIS A 301 21.39 1.25 -7.92
N LEU A 302 21.30 1.57 -6.64
CA LEU A 302 21.35 2.94 -6.14
C LEU A 302 22.68 3.62 -6.47
N ALA A 303 23.81 2.92 -6.27
CA ALA A 303 25.12 3.43 -6.62
C ALA A 303 25.29 3.64 -8.12
N SER A 304 24.73 2.76 -8.95
CA SER A 304 24.74 2.90 -10.42
C SER A 304 23.92 4.10 -10.88
N MET A 305 22.74 4.33 -10.29
CA MET A 305 21.91 5.50 -10.56
C MET A 305 22.62 6.79 -10.18
N HIS A 306 23.24 6.82 -8.99
CA HIS A 306 24.02 7.98 -8.53
C HIS A 306 25.22 8.26 -9.44
N ALA A 307 25.99 7.23 -9.81
CA ALA A 307 27.12 7.35 -10.73
C ALA A 307 26.71 7.80 -12.14
N ALA A 308 25.47 7.54 -12.55
CA ALA A 308 24.87 8.02 -13.80
C ALA A 308 24.32 9.45 -13.72
N GLY A 309 24.38 10.11 -12.56
CA GLY A 309 23.86 11.46 -12.34
C GLY A 309 22.34 11.54 -12.22
N ALA A 310 21.68 10.42 -11.89
CA ALA A 310 20.25 10.43 -11.64
C ALA A 310 19.92 11.11 -10.30
N PRO A 311 18.74 11.79 -10.16
CA PRO A 311 18.34 12.42 -8.92
C PRO A 311 18.27 11.41 -7.78
N SER A 312 18.82 11.79 -6.63
CA SER A 312 18.85 10.98 -5.39
C SER A 312 17.82 11.44 -4.38
N ASP A 313 16.76 12.11 -4.82
CA ASP A 313 15.76 12.76 -3.96
C ASP A 313 15.00 11.76 -3.07
N ASP A 314 14.93 10.51 -3.49
CA ASP A 314 14.26 9.43 -2.73
C ASP A 314 15.19 8.70 -1.73
N LEU A 315 16.48 9.09 -1.65
CA LEU A 315 17.42 8.49 -0.72
C LEU A 315 17.31 9.11 0.67
N ILE A 316 17.25 8.24 1.68
CA ILE A 316 17.34 8.62 3.08
C ILE A 316 18.77 9.11 3.36
N ASP A 317 18.92 10.10 4.23
CA ASP A 317 20.23 10.74 4.47
C ASP A 317 21.32 9.77 4.91
N SER A 318 20.98 8.71 5.67
CA SER A 318 21.93 7.64 6.05
C SER A 318 22.49 6.86 4.86
N ASP A 319 21.79 6.83 3.73
CA ASP A 319 22.18 6.06 2.56
C ASP A 319 22.98 6.89 1.56
N LYS A 320 22.83 8.20 1.57
CA LYS A 320 23.48 9.12 0.63
C LYS A 320 24.99 8.95 0.61
N GLN A 321 25.61 8.87 1.79
CA GLN A 321 27.06 8.72 1.88
C GLN A 321 27.50 7.34 1.39
N THR A 322 26.82 6.27 1.83
CA THR A 322 27.12 4.89 1.38
C THR A 322 27.00 4.73 -0.13
N VAL A 323 25.94 5.29 -0.71
CA VAL A 323 25.71 5.24 -2.16
C VAL A 323 26.76 6.04 -2.92
N ALA A 324 27.17 7.19 -2.41
CA ALA A 324 28.23 8.01 -3.00
C ALA A 324 29.58 7.27 -2.97
N ASP A 325 29.96 6.69 -1.83
CA ASP A 325 31.22 5.93 -1.67
C ASP A 325 31.26 4.70 -2.63
N LEU A 326 30.13 4.02 -2.81
CA LEU A 326 30.01 2.90 -3.74
C LEU A 326 30.02 3.35 -5.21
N ALA A 327 29.46 4.52 -5.51
CA ALA A 327 29.45 5.10 -6.86
C ALA A 327 30.86 5.44 -7.36
N ASP A 328 31.80 5.76 -6.46
CA ASP A 328 33.19 6.06 -6.78
C ASP A 328 33.93 4.88 -7.43
N PHE A 329 33.43 3.64 -7.26
CA PHE A 329 33.95 2.47 -8.00
C PHE A 329 33.62 2.51 -9.50
N GLY A 330 32.70 3.36 -9.93
CA GLY A 330 32.32 3.64 -11.31
C GLY A 330 31.38 2.62 -11.94
N ILE A 331 30.58 3.07 -12.90
CA ILE A 331 29.49 2.32 -13.56
C ILE A 331 29.98 0.97 -14.14
N ALA A 332 31.19 0.93 -14.70
CA ALA A 332 31.71 -0.30 -15.32
C ALA A 332 31.97 -1.44 -14.29
N ARG A 333 32.36 -1.12 -13.04
CA ARG A 333 32.51 -2.11 -11.96
C ARG A 333 31.17 -2.50 -11.39
N LEU A 334 30.31 -1.52 -11.12
CA LEU A 334 28.96 -1.75 -10.64
C LEU A 334 28.15 -2.62 -11.61
N GLY A 335 28.25 -2.37 -12.92
CA GLY A 335 27.58 -3.16 -13.95
C GLY A 335 28.07 -4.61 -14.03
N ARG A 336 29.35 -4.87 -13.75
CA ARG A 336 29.86 -6.25 -13.66
C ARG A 336 29.42 -6.97 -12.39
N ALA A 337 29.28 -6.25 -11.29
CA ALA A 337 28.77 -6.81 -10.04
C ALA A 337 27.26 -7.13 -10.10
N TRP A 338 26.52 -6.47 -11.00
CA TRP A 338 25.10 -6.74 -11.24
C TRP A 338 24.86 -8.05 -12.02
N GLN A 339 25.80 -8.48 -12.85
CA GLN A 339 25.74 -9.73 -13.67
C GLN A 339 26.07 -10.97 -12.84
#